data_868bd0998bd556c9cb6654fff27ebba2
#
_entry.id   868bd0998bd556c9cb6654fff27ebba2
#
_cell.length_a   1.000
_cell.length_b   1.000
_cell.length_c   1.000
_cell.angle_alpha   90.00
_cell.angle_beta   90.00
_cell.angle_gamma   90.00
#
_symmetry.space_group_name_H-M   'P 1'
#
loop_
_entity.id
_entity.type
_entity.pdbx_description
1 polymer ?
#
loop_
_entity_poly.entity_id
_entity_poly.type
_entity_poly.pdbx_seq_one_letter_code
_entity_poly.pdbx_strand_id
1 'polypeptide(L)'
;EEWSFPPVTASIVQEGDMWFNSASSALKGYALSAPGGTWASGGSLNTAKYQLGTAGTQTATLAFGGSTPPYTATNESYNGTSWTELADLNSGRDGLGSGGSQTAALGFAGQNPGGATLTITESWNGSSWTEVADLNTGRRFVQGTGNSNTANLCIAGYDGSSYIANVENWNGSSWTEIADINTARGYISGIGTPTDAIAISGQSGTNVEVWNGSSWTEVAEYSGPRGQGAASGTTSTAALFFGGEPGPEGAKTEIWNGSSWTEIADLSLSRSGLGGRGSTVAAIAIGGQASPKTGTEEWNAPAAVVTVTTS
;
A
#
# COMPACT_ATOMS: atom_id res chain seq x y z
N GLU A 1 -7.25 -46.88 -9.52
CA GLU A 1 -7.06 -46.75 -8.06
C GLU A 1 -7.78 -45.49 -7.60
N GLU A 2 -8.86 -45.63 -6.83
CA GLU A 2 -9.56 -44.49 -6.22
C GLU A 2 -8.73 -43.96 -5.06
N TRP A 3 -8.21 -42.76 -5.21
CA TRP A 3 -7.59 -42.00 -4.12
C TRP A 3 -8.71 -41.41 -3.28
N SER A 4 -9.07 -42.02 -2.18
CA SER A 4 -9.99 -41.44 -1.21
C SER A 4 -9.19 -40.60 -0.19
N PHE A 5 -9.34 -39.27 -0.26
CA PHE A 5 -8.85 -38.42 0.81
C PHE A 5 -9.81 -38.44 2.00
N PRO A 6 -9.32 -38.40 3.23
CA PRO A 6 -10.18 -38.35 4.42
C PRO A 6 -11.05 -37.06 4.38
N PRO A 7 -12.22 -37.09 5.04
CA PRO A 7 -13.04 -35.89 5.16
C PRO A 7 -12.24 -34.84 5.94
N VAL A 8 -11.93 -33.72 5.24
CA VAL A 8 -11.16 -32.62 5.80
C VAL A 8 -12.09 -31.79 6.67
N THR A 9 -11.79 -31.64 7.93
CA THR A 9 -12.45 -30.68 8.81
C THR A 9 -11.81 -29.30 8.55
N ALA A 10 -12.62 -28.24 8.53
CA ALA A 10 -12.20 -26.87 8.14
C ALA A 10 -10.98 -26.32 8.91
N SER A 11 -10.60 -26.93 10.02
CA SER A 11 -9.47 -26.52 10.87
C SER A 11 -8.08 -26.96 10.39
N ILE A 12 -8.00 -27.77 9.34
CA ILE A 12 -6.72 -28.32 8.81
C ILE A 12 -6.49 -27.99 7.34
N VAL A 13 -7.38 -27.26 6.69
CA VAL A 13 -7.23 -26.84 5.29
C VAL A 13 -6.46 -25.53 5.24
N GLN A 14 -5.39 -25.49 4.45
CA GLN A 14 -4.56 -24.31 4.25
C GLN A 14 -4.74 -23.75 2.83
N GLU A 15 -4.40 -22.48 2.64
CA GLU A 15 -4.43 -21.87 1.31
C GLU A 15 -3.53 -22.65 0.33
N GLY A 16 -4.09 -22.98 -0.82
CA GLY A 16 -3.43 -23.82 -1.84
C GLY A 16 -3.75 -25.31 -1.74
N ASP A 17 -4.39 -25.78 -0.67
CA ASP A 17 -4.83 -27.15 -0.59
C ASP A 17 -5.90 -27.44 -1.65
N MET A 18 -5.78 -28.58 -2.32
CA MET A 18 -6.71 -29.04 -3.34
C MET A 18 -7.22 -30.44 -3.04
N TRP A 19 -8.50 -30.69 -3.26
CA TRP A 19 -9.10 -32.01 -3.07
C TRP A 19 -10.24 -32.25 -4.06
N PHE A 20 -10.49 -33.53 -4.36
CA PHE A 20 -11.64 -33.91 -5.17
C PHE A 20 -12.87 -34.13 -4.29
N ASN A 21 -13.97 -33.42 -4.59
CA ASN A 21 -15.24 -33.62 -3.92
C ASN A 21 -16.09 -34.62 -4.72
N SER A 22 -16.19 -35.85 -4.25
CA SER A 22 -16.92 -36.95 -4.93
C SER A 22 -18.43 -36.70 -5.00
N ALA A 23 -19.02 -35.99 -4.06
CA ALA A 23 -20.44 -35.66 -4.06
C ALA A 23 -20.83 -34.64 -5.16
N SER A 24 -19.94 -33.74 -5.51
CA SER A 24 -20.14 -32.75 -6.58
C SER A 24 -19.36 -33.10 -7.85
N SER A 25 -18.58 -34.19 -7.84
CA SER A 25 -17.67 -34.58 -8.96
C SER A 25 -16.77 -33.44 -9.44
N ALA A 26 -16.25 -32.64 -8.50
CA ALA A 26 -15.49 -31.45 -8.80
C ALA A 26 -14.19 -31.37 -8.00
N LEU A 27 -13.12 -30.91 -8.64
CA LEU A 27 -11.91 -30.51 -7.95
C LEU A 27 -12.19 -29.21 -7.17
N LYS A 28 -11.86 -29.20 -5.90
CA LYS A 28 -12.00 -28.06 -5.00
C LYS A 28 -10.62 -27.55 -4.60
N GLY A 29 -10.51 -26.27 -4.41
CA GLY A 29 -9.34 -25.62 -3.83
C GLY A 29 -9.73 -24.76 -2.64
N TYR A 30 -8.79 -24.54 -1.76
CA TYR A 30 -8.94 -23.59 -0.66
C TYR A 30 -8.22 -22.29 -1.02
N ALA A 31 -8.95 -21.20 -1.02
CA ALA A 31 -8.41 -19.87 -1.33
C ALA A 31 -9.01 -18.81 -0.42
N LEU A 32 -8.28 -17.77 -0.15
CA LEU A 32 -8.81 -16.56 0.48
C LEU A 32 -9.63 -15.76 -0.53
N SER A 33 -10.76 -15.24 -0.09
CA SER A 33 -11.68 -14.47 -0.93
C SER A 33 -11.76 -13.02 -0.47
N ALA A 34 -10.98 -12.16 -1.09
CA ALA A 34 -10.94 -10.74 -0.75
C ALA A 34 -12.31 -10.04 -0.74
N PRO A 35 -13.25 -10.29 -1.67
CA PRO A 35 -14.55 -9.62 -1.67
C PRO A 35 -15.41 -9.86 -0.43
N GLY A 36 -15.19 -10.95 0.29
CA GLY A 36 -15.93 -11.26 1.53
C GLY A 36 -15.24 -10.79 2.81
N GLY A 37 -14.11 -10.09 2.72
CA GLY A 37 -13.34 -9.63 3.87
C GLY A 37 -14.00 -8.52 4.68
N THR A 38 -13.43 -8.26 5.85
CA THR A 38 -13.86 -7.18 6.75
C THR A 38 -12.67 -6.48 7.37
N TRP A 39 -12.85 -5.21 7.74
CA TRP A 39 -11.90 -4.46 8.55
C TRP A 39 -12.18 -4.69 10.04
N ALA A 40 -11.14 -4.85 10.82
CA ALA A 40 -11.19 -4.95 12.27
C ALA A 40 -10.12 -4.03 12.88
N SER A 41 -10.39 -3.49 14.07
CA SER A 41 -9.42 -2.65 14.77
C SER A 41 -8.18 -3.44 15.16
N GLY A 42 -7.00 -2.92 14.81
CA GLY A 42 -5.70 -3.40 15.26
C GLY A 42 -5.16 -2.58 16.43
N GLY A 43 -3.92 -2.87 16.84
CA GLY A 43 -3.20 -2.08 17.85
C GLY A 43 -2.94 -0.66 17.38
N SER A 44 -3.14 0.35 18.24
CA SER A 44 -2.92 1.75 17.91
C SER A 44 -1.44 2.10 17.85
N LEU A 45 -1.05 3.01 16.92
CA LEU A 45 0.26 3.66 16.91
C LEU A 45 0.54 4.36 18.27
N ASN A 46 1.79 4.40 18.68
CA ASN A 46 2.21 5.19 19.85
C ASN A 46 2.19 6.68 19.53
N THR A 47 2.57 7.05 18.31
CA THR A 47 2.57 8.44 17.83
C THR A 47 1.53 8.63 16.74
N ALA A 48 0.59 9.56 16.95
CA ALA A 48 -0.39 9.93 15.93
C ALA A 48 0.31 10.48 14.68
N LYS A 49 -0.05 10.01 13.48
CA LYS A 49 0.56 10.50 12.23
C LYS A 49 -0.35 10.30 11.02
N TYR A 50 -0.17 11.19 10.03
CA TYR A 50 -0.79 11.09 8.71
C TYR A 50 0.24 11.50 7.64
N GLN A 51 -0.01 11.19 6.37
CA GLN A 51 0.94 11.40 5.26
C GLN A 51 2.31 10.75 5.53
N LEU A 52 2.27 9.56 6.08
CA LEU A 52 3.40 8.78 6.57
C LEU A 52 3.90 7.79 5.51
N GLY A 53 5.16 7.40 5.61
CA GLY A 53 5.71 6.27 4.89
C GLY A 53 5.38 4.95 5.57
N THR A 54 5.18 3.90 4.79
CA THR A 54 4.92 2.55 5.29
C THR A 54 5.70 1.50 4.49
N ALA A 55 6.07 0.39 5.13
CA ALA A 55 6.73 -0.73 4.45
C ALA A 55 6.40 -2.06 5.15
N GLY A 56 6.25 -3.14 4.40
CA GLY A 56 5.99 -4.47 4.95
C GLY A 56 4.66 -5.10 4.56
N THR A 57 4.14 -5.93 5.45
CA THR A 57 2.89 -6.70 5.30
C THR A 57 1.88 -6.32 6.39
N GLN A 58 0.67 -6.90 6.39
CA GLN A 58 -0.33 -6.63 7.43
C GLN A 58 0.22 -6.84 8.85
N THR A 59 0.90 -7.94 9.11
CA THR A 59 1.36 -8.34 10.46
C THR A 59 2.81 -7.98 10.74
N ALA A 60 3.53 -7.42 9.77
CA ALA A 60 4.93 -7.03 9.89
C ALA A 60 5.17 -5.73 9.10
N THR A 61 4.80 -4.59 9.69
CA THR A 61 4.77 -3.28 9.03
C THR A 61 5.61 -2.26 9.79
N LEU A 62 6.26 -1.35 9.03
CA LEU A 62 6.81 -0.09 9.53
C LEU A 62 5.85 1.05 9.20
N ALA A 63 5.81 2.04 10.11
CA ALA A 63 5.16 3.34 9.93
C ALA A 63 6.14 4.45 10.35
N PHE A 64 6.59 5.27 9.40
CA PHE A 64 7.66 6.22 9.65
C PHE A 64 7.40 7.59 9.02
N GLY A 65 7.99 8.63 9.62
CA GLY A 65 7.75 10.01 9.22
C GLY A 65 6.29 10.41 9.40
N GLY A 66 5.84 11.38 8.60
CA GLY A 66 4.48 11.88 8.63
C GLY A 66 4.32 13.15 9.43
N SER A 67 3.08 13.62 9.52
CA SER A 67 2.71 14.84 10.23
C SER A 67 1.90 14.53 11.49
N THR A 68 2.39 15.02 12.60
CA THR A 68 1.61 15.48 13.77
C THR A 68 2.20 16.80 14.11
N PRO A 69 1.68 17.97 13.76
CA PRO A 69 2.48 19.20 13.88
C PRO A 69 3.31 19.26 15.16
N PRO A 70 4.66 19.42 15.09
CA PRO A 70 5.48 19.47 13.88
C PRO A 70 5.68 18.10 13.22
N TYR A 71 6.18 18.07 11.96
CA TYR A 71 6.48 16.80 11.25
C TYR A 71 7.41 15.92 12.07
N THR A 72 7.17 14.62 12.02
CA THR A 72 7.90 13.65 12.84
C THR A 72 8.91 12.83 12.03
N ALA A 73 9.97 12.39 12.71
CA ALA A 73 10.91 11.39 12.21
C ALA A 73 10.59 9.98 12.75
N THR A 74 9.65 9.86 13.68
CA THR A 74 9.41 8.61 14.42
C THR A 74 9.13 7.44 13.49
N ASN A 75 9.70 6.29 13.85
CA ASN A 75 9.55 5.03 13.17
C ASN A 75 9.01 3.99 14.15
N GLU A 76 7.90 3.38 13.79
CA GLU A 76 7.25 2.35 14.60
C GLU A 76 7.09 1.05 13.79
N SER A 77 7.24 -0.07 14.48
CA SER A 77 7.10 -1.42 13.93
C SER A 77 5.89 -2.13 14.49
N TYR A 78 5.08 -2.73 13.64
CA TYR A 78 3.91 -3.54 13.99
C TYR A 78 4.23 -5.04 13.92
N ASN A 79 3.79 -5.79 14.91
CA ASN A 79 4.01 -7.24 14.99
C ASN A 79 2.72 -8.08 14.79
N GLY A 80 1.66 -7.48 14.28
CA GLY A 80 0.33 -8.10 14.16
C GLY A 80 -0.57 -7.89 15.38
N THR A 81 -0.08 -7.21 16.43
CA THR A 81 -0.85 -6.94 17.66
C THR A 81 -0.58 -5.55 18.23
N SER A 82 0.67 -5.13 18.25
CA SER A 82 1.10 -3.89 18.88
C SER A 82 2.21 -3.19 18.10
N TRP A 83 2.32 -1.88 18.30
CA TRP A 83 3.38 -1.05 17.75
C TRP A 83 4.50 -0.86 18.77
N THR A 84 5.73 -0.87 18.28
CA THR A 84 6.96 -0.64 19.06
C THR A 84 7.79 0.41 18.34
N GLU A 85 8.26 1.41 19.06
CA GLU A 85 9.16 2.45 18.56
C GLU A 85 10.54 1.87 18.24
N LEU A 86 11.09 2.27 17.09
CA LEU A 86 12.42 1.89 16.61
C LEU A 86 13.27 3.14 16.38
N ALA A 87 14.48 2.98 15.82
CA ALA A 87 15.32 4.12 15.46
C ALA A 87 14.64 4.98 14.38
N ASP A 88 14.62 6.28 14.62
CA ASP A 88 13.98 7.30 13.79
C ASP A 88 14.69 7.55 12.47
N LEU A 89 13.97 8.11 11.49
CA LEU A 89 14.56 8.76 10.31
C LEU A 89 15.56 9.84 10.74
N ASN A 90 16.58 10.08 9.95
CA ASN A 90 17.53 11.18 10.20
C ASN A 90 16.87 12.56 10.09
N SER A 91 15.79 12.67 9.32
CA SER A 91 15.06 13.92 9.13
C SER A 91 13.55 13.72 9.17
N GLY A 92 12.86 14.45 10.05
CA GLY A 92 11.39 14.49 10.13
C GLY A 92 10.79 15.12 8.88
N ARG A 93 9.84 14.42 8.23
CA ARG A 93 9.17 14.86 7.01
C ARG A 93 7.85 14.15 6.78
N ASP A 94 6.94 14.80 6.05
CA ASP A 94 5.66 14.24 5.65
C ASP A 94 5.51 14.17 4.12
N GLY A 95 4.44 13.53 3.66
CA GLY A 95 4.16 13.39 2.23
C GLY A 95 5.25 12.62 1.47
N LEU A 96 6.01 11.79 2.17
CA LEU A 96 7.11 11.00 1.63
C LEU A 96 6.60 9.75 0.92
N GLY A 97 7.35 9.30 -0.08
CA GLY A 97 7.19 7.99 -0.70
C GLY A 97 7.91 6.90 0.09
N SER A 98 7.45 5.67 -0.07
CA SER A 98 8.03 4.56 0.69
C SER A 98 7.81 3.21 0.00
N GLY A 99 8.65 2.25 0.31
CA GLY A 99 8.51 0.86 -0.11
C GLY A 99 9.43 -0.06 0.69
N GLY A 100 9.32 -1.37 0.44
CA GLY A 100 10.14 -2.36 1.11
C GLY A 100 9.40 -3.24 2.10
N SER A 101 10.19 -3.93 2.93
CA SER A 101 9.72 -4.79 4.01
C SER A 101 9.96 -4.16 5.38
N GLN A 102 9.48 -4.79 6.45
CA GLN A 102 9.73 -4.34 7.83
C GLN A 102 11.22 -4.29 8.18
N THR A 103 12.06 -5.10 7.56
CA THR A 103 13.49 -5.17 7.84
C THR A 103 14.37 -4.53 6.77
N ALA A 104 13.79 -4.13 5.63
CA ALA A 104 14.52 -3.55 4.50
C ALA A 104 13.61 -2.57 3.75
N ALA A 105 13.52 -1.32 4.25
CA ALA A 105 12.64 -0.29 3.73
C ALA A 105 13.41 0.88 3.10
N LEU A 106 12.72 1.63 2.26
CA LEU A 106 13.16 2.87 1.67
C LEU A 106 12.13 3.96 1.95
N GLY A 107 12.61 5.12 2.43
CA GLY A 107 11.81 6.34 2.57
C GLY A 107 12.46 7.45 1.77
N PHE A 108 11.70 8.11 0.89
CA PHE A 108 12.27 9.11 -0.03
C PHE A 108 11.34 10.28 -0.25
N ALA A 109 11.88 11.38 -0.76
CA ALA A 109 11.11 12.60 -1.02
C ALA A 109 10.47 13.17 0.26
N GLY A 110 9.38 13.90 0.08
CA GLY A 110 8.61 14.50 1.17
C GLY A 110 8.84 15.99 1.33
N GLN A 111 8.36 16.52 2.43
CA GLN A 111 8.45 17.94 2.79
C GLN A 111 9.02 18.09 4.18
N ASN A 112 9.93 19.04 4.38
CA ASN A 112 10.44 19.40 5.71
C ASN A 112 9.47 20.36 6.44
N PRO A 113 9.67 20.62 7.74
CA PRO A 113 8.82 21.55 8.50
C PRO A 113 8.81 23.00 7.96
N GLY A 114 9.78 23.37 7.16
CA GLY A 114 9.85 24.69 6.48
C GLY A 114 9.03 24.76 5.20
N GLY A 115 8.39 23.67 4.76
CA GLY A 115 7.58 23.61 3.55
C GLY A 115 8.34 23.31 2.26
N ALA A 116 9.66 23.10 2.33
CA ALA A 116 10.46 22.76 1.15
C ALA A 116 10.32 21.28 0.79
N THR A 117 10.17 21.01 -0.50
CA THR A 117 10.21 19.65 -1.06
C THR A 117 11.63 19.10 -0.99
N LEU A 118 11.75 17.79 -0.77
CA LEU A 118 13.03 17.13 -0.52
C LEU A 118 13.35 16.11 -1.63
N THR A 119 14.66 15.91 -1.85
CA THR A 119 15.23 14.84 -2.68
C THR A 119 15.69 13.64 -1.85
N ILE A 120 15.83 13.83 -0.54
CA ILE A 120 16.45 12.87 0.40
C ILE A 120 15.87 11.48 0.28
N THR A 121 16.76 10.50 0.23
CA THR A 121 16.42 9.08 0.31
C THR A 121 17.15 8.45 1.48
N GLU A 122 16.40 7.74 2.34
CA GLU A 122 16.95 6.97 3.44
C GLU A 122 16.59 5.49 3.31
N SER A 123 17.55 4.61 3.58
CA SER A 123 17.41 3.16 3.56
C SER A 123 17.47 2.60 4.98
N TRP A 124 16.48 1.76 5.31
CA TRP A 124 16.37 1.01 6.57
C TRP A 124 16.97 -0.39 6.42
N ASN A 125 17.78 -0.81 7.38
CA ASN A 125 18.44 -2.12 7.39
C ASN A 125 17.91 -3.08 8.48
N GLY A 126 16.79 -2.75 9.11
CA GLY A 126 16.24 -3.48 10.24
C GLY A 126 16.62 -2.92 11.61
N SER A 127 17.59 -1.97 11.69
CA SER A 127 18.06 -1.38 12.94
C SER A 127 18.33 0.12 12.88
N SER A 128 18.68 0.67 11.72
CA SER A 128 18.98 2.09 11.55
C SER A 128 18.64 2.58 10.14
N TRP A 129 18.37 3.88 10.01
CA TRP A 129 18.24 4.57 8.73
C TRP A 129 19.59 5.16 8.31
N THR A 130 19.91 5.03 7.05
CA THR A 130 21.12 5.59 6.43
C THR A 130 20.74 6.34 5.16
N GLU A 131 21.21 7.57 5.03
CA GLU A 131 21.03 8.36 3.81
C GLU A 131 21.80 7.71 2.65
N VAL A 132 21.13 7.62 1.49
CA VAL A 132 21.66 7.05 0.25
C VAL A 132 21.49 8.07 -0.88
N ALA A 133 21.70 7.68 -2.14
CA ALA A 133 21.60 8.63 -3.26
C ALA A 133 20.20 9.23 -3.38
N ASP A 134 20.16 10.53 -3.55
CA ASP A 134 18.95 11.34 -3.65
C ASP A 134 18.21 11.18 -4.98
N LEU A 135 16.90 11.48 -4.94
CA LEU A 135 16.09 11.68 -6.13
C LEU A 135 16.65 12.83 -7.02
N ASN A 136 16.44 12.74 -8.32
CA ASN A 136 16.82 13.82 -9.26
C ASN A 136 15.94 15.06 -9.08
N THR A 137 14.67 14.89 -8.69
CA THR A 137 13.73 16.02 -8.49
C THR A 137 13.08 15.94 -7.11
N GLY A 138 13.24 17.01 -6.31
CA GLY A 138 12.61 17.14 -4.98
C GLY A 138 11.11 17.28 -5.11
N ARG A 139 10.36 16.46 -4.34
CA ARG A 139 8.89 16.42 -4.43
C ARG A 139 8.25 15.81 -3.20
N ARG A 140 6.97 16.08 -3.00
CA ARG A 140 6.14 15.55 -1.91
C ARG A 140 4.84 14.99 -2.45
N PHE A 141 4.07 14.31 -1.58
CA PHE A 141 2.81 13.66 -1.94
C PHE A 141 2.99 12.66 -3.08
N VAL A 142 4.11 11.98 -3.02
CA VAL A 142 4.55 10.92 -3.93
C VAL A 142 4.13 9.56 -3.41
N GLN A 143 4.16 8.57 -4.28
CA GLN A 143 4.00 7.17 -3.87
C GLN A 143 5.22 6.36 -4.27
N GLY A 144 5.56 5.41 -3.39
CA GLY A 144 6.54 4.38 -3.66
C GLY A 144 5.90 3.02 -3.93
N THR A 145 6.55 2.25 -4.79
CA THR A 145 6.21 0.84 -5.02
C THR A 145 7.45 -0.01 -4.83
N GLY A 146 7.27 -1.25 -4.46
CA GLY A 146 8.39 -2.17 -4.26
C GLY A 146 8.38 -2.83 -2.89
N ASN A 147 8.91 -4.06 -2.86
CA ASN A 147 8.93 -4.91 -1.68
C ASN A 147 10.33 -5.01 -1.04
N SER A 148 11.25 -4.15 -1.45
CA SER A 148 12.65 -4.14 -1.03
C SER A 148 13.20 -2.71 -1.01
N ASN A 149 14.20 -2.43 -0.17
CA ASN A 149 14.97 -1.18 -0.19
C ASN A 149 15.96 -1.09 -1.36
N THR A 150 16.04 -2.10 -2.23
CA THR A 150 16.95 -2.12 -3.39
C THR A 150 16.24 -1.94 -4.72
N ALA A 151 14.90 -1.91 -4.76
CA ALA A 151 14.12 -1.77 -5.98
C ALA A 151 12.78 -1.09 -5.70
N ASN A 152 12.64 0.17 -6.15
CA ASN A 152 11.45 0.99 -5.93
C ASN A 152 11.18 1.91 -7.12
N LEU A 153 9.92 2.33 -7.28
CA LEU A 153 9.58 3.50 -8.08
C LEU A 153 9.23 4.67 -7.15
N CYS A 154 9.57 5.87 -7.54
CA CYS A 154 8.98 7.11 -7.04
C CYS A 154 8.07 7.68 -8.12
N ILE A 155 6.78 7.74 -7.85
CA ILE A 155 5.77 8.07 -8.86
C ILE A 155 5.17 9.44 -8.57
N ALA A 156 5.21 10.34 -9.56
CA ALA A 156 4.51 11.62 -9.59
C ALA A 156 4.81 12.51 -8.37
N GLY A 157 3.87 13.36 -7.96
CA GLY A 157 3.97 14.21 -6.78
C GLY A 157 3.87 15.71 -7.09
N TYR A 158 4.21 16.52 -6.10
CA TYR A 158 4.24 17.99 -6.18
C TYR A 158 5.66 18.50 -5.95
N ASP A 159 6.22 19.27 -6.90
CA ASP A 159 7.61 19.71 -6.90
C ASP A 159 7.86 21.02 -6.10
N GLY A 160 6.81 21.58 -5.51
CA GLY A 160 6.83 22.88 -4.83
C GLY A 160 6.18 23.99 -5.65
N SER A 161 5.94 23.77 -6.94
CA SER A 161 5.28 24.72 -7.85
C SER A 161 4.09 24.10 -8.57
N SER A 162 4.20 22.85 -9.00
CA SER A 162 3.18 22.15 -9.78
C SER A 162 3.15 20.65 -9.45
N TYR A 163 2.04 20.00 -9.80
CA TYR A 163 1.99 18.55 -9.85
C TYR A 163 2.73 18.07 -11.08
N ILE A 164 3.54 17.03 -10.92
CA ILE A 164 4.39 16.48 -11.97
C ILE A 164 4.03 15.02 -12.25
N ALA A 165 4.40 14.55 -13.44
CA ALA A 165 4.14 13.19 -13.89
C ALA A 165 5.37 12.27 -13.77
N ASN A 166 6.52 12.85 -13.43
CA ASN A 166 7.83 12.18 -13.44
C ASN A 166 7.85 10.92 -12.59
N VAL A 167 8.45 9.87 -13.16
CA VAL A 167 8.69 8.61 -12.46
C VAL A 167 10.17 8.33 -12.43
N GLU A 168 10.70 8.03 -11.24
CA GLU A 168 12.08 7.61 -11.06
C GLU A 168 12.14 6.17 -10.52
N ASN A 169 13.07 5.39 -11.05
CA ASN A 169 13.35 4.02 -10.66
C ASN A 169 14.62 3.94 -9.83
N TRP A 170 14.53 3.35 -8.64
CA TRP A 170 15.63 3.03 -7.75
C TRP A 170 16.16 1.63 -8.01
N ASN A 171 17.46 1.49 -8.24
CA ASN A 171 18.12 0.22 -8.53
C ASN A 171 18.97 -0.31 -7.35
N GLY A 172 18.83 0.27 -6.16
CA GLY A 172 19.64 -0.07 -4.98
C GLY A 172 20.83 0.84 -4.76
N SER A 173 21.16 1.72 -5.73
CA SER A 173 22.32 2.64 -5.64
C SER A 173 22.05 4.03 -6.20
N SER A 174 21.13 4.17 -7.15
CA SER A 174 20.80 5.45 -7.80
C SER A 174 19.37 5.49 -8.30
N TRP A 175 18.83 6.68 -8.42
CA TRP A 175 17.57 6.96 -9.08
C TRP A 175 17.79 7.29 -10.56
N THR A 176 16.94 6.77 -11.42
CA THR A 176 16.97 7.02 -12.88
C THR A 176 15.56 7.33 -13.35
N GLU A 177 15.39 8.41 -14.08
CA GLU A 177 14.11 8.78 -14.69
C GLU A 177 13.71 7.75 -15.75
N ILE A 178 12.44 7.35 -15.73
CA ILE A 178 11.82 6.43 -16.67
C ILE A 178 10.57 7.07 -17.28
N ALA A 179 9.74 6.31 -18.01
CA ALA A 179 8.53 6.87 -18.60
C ALA A 179 7.56 7.41 -17.54
N ASP A 180 7.07 8.62 -17.78
CA ASP A 180 6.12 9.32 -16.91
C ASP A 180 4.73 8.71 -16.94
N ILE A 181 3.95 8.91 -15.85
CA ILE A 181 2.49 8.66 -15.88
C ILE A 181 1.82 9.64 -16.84
N ASN A 182 0.67 9.25 -17.41
CA ASN A 182 -0.01 10.08 -18.43
C ASN A 182 -0.58 11.39 -17.87
N THR A 183 -0.96 11.40 -16.59
CA THR A 183 -1.57 12.58 -15.96
C THR A 183 -0.79 12.99 -14.71
N ALA A 184 -0.23 14.21 -14.72
CA ALA A 184 0.49 14.80 -13.59
C ALA A 184 -0.44 14.96 -12.37
N ARG A 185 -0.03 14.38 -11.23
CA ARG A 185 -0.83 14.40 -9.99
C ARG A 185 0.00 14.07 -8.75
N GLY A 186 -0.46 14.52 -7.61
CA GLY A 186 0.08 14.13 -6.29
C GLY A 186 -0.99 13.48 -5.43
N TYR A 187 -0.64 13.09 -4.20
CA TYR A 187 -1.53 12.37 -3.27
C TYR A 187 -2.01 11.03 -3.84
N ILE A 188 -1.18 10.42 -4.65
CA ILE A 188 -1.47 9.14 -5.26
C ILE A 188 -1.21 7.99 -4.28
N SER A 189 -1.87 6.88 -4.53
CA SER A 189 -1.55 5.58 -3.94
C SER A 189 -0.98 4.66 -5.01
N GLY A 190 -0.11 3.74 -4.61
CA GLY A 190 0.47 2.81 -5.57
C GLY A 190 1.04 1.58 -4.88
N ILE A 191 1.01 0.49 -5.61
CA ILE A 191 1.55 -0.79 -5.18
C ILE A 191 2.20 -1.50 -6.36
N GLY A 192 2.88 -2.61 -6.09
CA GLY A 192 3.53 -3.43 -7.11
C GLY A 192 5.05 -3.38 -7.03
N THR A 193 5.71 -3.59 -8.15
CA THR A 193 7.16 -3.68 -8.31
C THR A 193 7.65 -2.69 -9.37
N PRO A 194 8.97 -2.47 -9.54
CA PRO A 194 9.49 -1.64 -10.61
C PRO A 194 9.18 -2.11 -12.04
N THR A 195 8.70 -3.33 -12.21
CA THR A 195 8.32 -3.88 -13.53
C THR A 195 6.82 -4.17 -13.69
N ASP A 196 6.05 -4.05 -12.60
CA ASP A 196 4.60 -4.32 -12.58
C ASP A 196 3.97 -3.53 -11.44
N ALA A 197 3.39 -2.36 -11.73
CA ALA A 197 2.85 -1.45 -10.74
C ALA A 197 1.51 -0.86 -11.16
N ILE A 198 0.77 -0.34 -10.19
CA ILE A 198 -0.45 0.42 -10.40
C ILE A 198 -0.39 1.72 -9.59
N ALA A 199 -0.73 2.84 -10.23
CA ALA A 199 -0.89 4.16 -9.64
C ALA A 199 -2.38 4.51 -9.59
N ILE A 200 -2.87 4.76 -8.40
CA ILE A 200 -4.31 4.91 -8.12
C ILE A 200 -4.57 6.29 -7.55
N SER A 201 -5.64 6.96 -8.01
CA SER A 201 -6.07 8.23 -7.43
C SER A 201 -5.12 9.41 -7.73
N GLY A 202 -5.28 10.44 -7.00
CA GLY A 202 -4.54 11.70 -6.98
C GLY A 202 -5.50 12.85 -6.71
N GLN A 203 -5.13 13.78 -5.81
CA GLN A 203 -5.99 14.91 -5.41
C GLN A 203 -7.46 14.51 -5.27
N SER A 204 -8.31 14.91 -6.21
CA SER A 204 -9.74 14.58 -6.26
C SER A 204 -10.10 13.81 -7.54
N GLY A 205 -9.11 13.16 -8.18
CA GLY A 205 -9.32 12.38 -9.40
C GLY A 205 -9.62 10.91 -9.15
N THR A 206 -10.06 10.24 -10.19
CA THR A 206 -10.36 8.79 -10.21
C THR A 206 -9.38 8.00 -11.08
N ASN A 207 -8.39 8.67 -11.67
CA ASN A 207 -7.44 8.09 -12.61
C ASN A 207 -6.69 6.89 -12.02
N VAL A 208 -6.60 5.85 -12.81
CA VAL A 208 -5.82 4.66 -12.50
C VAL A 208 -4.95 4.30 -13.71
N GLU A 209 -3.66 4.13 -13.48
CA GLU A 209 -2.71 3.75 -14.50
C GLU A 209 -1.91 2.53 -14.08
N VAL A 210 -1.67 1.60 -14.99
CA VAL A 210 -0.85 0.40 -14.77
C VAL A 210 0.47 0.51 -15.54
N TRP A 211 1.54 0.06 -14.90
CA TRP A 211 2.90 -0.01 -15.42
C TRP A 211 3.26 -1.44 -15.81
N ASN A 212 3.75 -1.63 -17.01
CA ASN A 212 4.16 -2.94 -17.54
C ASN A 212 5.68 -3.15 -17.61
N GLY A 213 6.45 -2.28 -16.98
CA GLY A 213 7.92 -2.27 -17.04
C GLY A 213 8.49 -1.35 -18.13
N SER A 214 7.64 -0.78 -19.00
CA SER A 214 8.08 0.09 -20.12
C SER A 214 7.17 1.31 -20.35
N SER A 215 5.88 1.20 -20.09
CA SER A 215 4.90 2.27 -20.30
C SER A 215 3.75 2.20 -19.29
N TRP A 216 3.14 3.36 -19.05
CA TRP A 216 1.91 3.49 -18.27
C TRP A 216 0.69 3.45 -19.20
N THR A 217 -0.35 2.75 -18.79
CA THR A 217 -1.61 2.64 -19.50
C THR A 217 -2.76 2.94 -18.56
N GLU A 218 -3.65 3.83 -18.98
CA GLU A 218 -4.86 4.15 -18.25
C GLU A 218 -5.83 2.96 -18.29
N VAL A 219 -6.43 2.64 -17.13
CA VAL A 219 -7.37 1.53 -16.98
C VAL A 219 -8.66 2.00 -16.33
N ALA A 220 -9.60 1.09 -16.04
CA ALA A 220 -10.88 1.45 -15.44
C ALA A 220 -10.70 2.19 -14.09
N GLU A 221 -11.44 3.25 -13.93
CA GLU A 221 -11.46 4.09 -12.74
C GLU A 221 -12.32 3.46 -11.62
N TYR A 222 -11.97 3.76 -10.36
CA TYR A 222 -12.78 3.41 -9.20
C TYR A 222 -13.96 4.37 -9.00
N SER A 223 -14.89 4.02 -8.10
CA SER A 223 -16.12 4.82 -7.88
C SER A 223 -15.81 6.09 -7.07
N GLY A 224 -16.14 7.26 -7.62
CA GLY A 224 -16.12 8.54 -6.93
C GLY A 224 -14.72 9.08 -6.57
N PRO A 225 -14.46 10.36 -6.84
CA PRO A 225 -13.15 10.98 -6.64
C PRO A 225 -12.81 11.09 -5.15
N ARG A 226 -11.68 10.49 -4.74
CA ARG A 226 -11.11 10.61 -3.40
C ARG A 226 -9.58 10.51 -3.46
N GLY A 227 -8.92 11.59 -3.09
CA GLY A 227 -7.46 11.63 -2.96
C GLY A 227 -6.99 11.22 -1.57
N GLN A 228 -5.68 11.08 -1.39
CA GLN A 228 -5.07 10.79 -0.08
C GLN A 228 -5.54 9.47 0.56
N GLY A 229 -6.05 8.54 -0.23
CA GLY A 229 -6.33 7.17 0.21
C GLY A 229 -5.04 6.36 0.33
N ALA A 230 -5.17 5.10 0.68
CA ALA A 230 -4.07 4.15 0.70
C ALA A 230 -4.40 2.92 -0.15
N ALA A 231 -3.36 2.23 -0.58
CA ALA A 231 -3.50 1.01 -1.36
C ALA A 231 -2.74 -0.16 -0.73
N SER A 232 -3.21 -1.36 -1.03
CA SER A 232 -2.58 -2.62 -0.65
C SER A 232 -2.67 -3.63 -1.79
N GLY A 233 -1.65 -4.43 -1.95
CA GLY A 233 -1.52 -5.39 -3.06
C GLY A 233 -0.07 -5.57 -3.47
N THR A 234 0.19 -6.52 -4.36
CA THR A 234 1.56 -6.88 -4.78
C THR A 234 1.79 -6.80 -6.29
N THR A 235 0.72 -6.68 -7.09
CA THR A 235 0.77 -6.64 -8.56
C THR A 235 -0.19 -5.60 -9.11
N SER A 236 -0.02 -5.19 -10.36
CA SER A 236 -0.93 -4.27 -11.06
C SER A 236 -2.32 -4.85 -11.32
N THR A 237 -2.49 -6.16 -11.19
CA THR A 237 -3.75 -6.87 -11.49
C THR A 237 -4.62 -7.14 -10.27
N ALA A 238 -4.12 -6.85 -9.05
CA ALA A 238 -4.86 -7.10 -7.81
C ALA A 238 -4.50 -6.06 -6.74
N ALA A 239 -5.44 -5.15 -6.43
CA ALA A 239 -5.26 -4.07 -5.48
C ALA A 239 -6.49 -3.86 -4.61
N LEU A 240 -6.27 -3.40 -3.37
CA LEU A 240 -7.27 -2.71 -2.57
C LEU A 240 -6.94 -1.22 -2.59
N PHE A 241 -7.97 -0.39 -2.69
CA PHE A 241 -7.87 1.06 -2.47
C PHE A 241 -8.89 1.46 -1.41
N PHE A 242 -8.45 2.12 -0.35
CA PHE A 242 -9.28 2.42 0.81
C PHE A 242 -8.97 3.79 1.41
N GLY A 243 -9.98 4.37 2.04
CA GLY A 243 -9.87 5.70 2.62
C GLY A 243 -9.83 6.81 1.57
N GLY A 244 -9.43 8.00 1.99
CA GLY A 244 -9.27 9.19 1.16
C GLY A 244 -10.23 10.33 1.50
N GLU A 245 -10.13 11.42 0.77
CA GLU A 245 -11.00 12.61 0.90
C GLU A 245 -11.83 12.79 -0.38
N PRO A 246 -12.97 13.50 -0.30
CA PRO A 246 -13.66 14.09 0.87
C PRO A 246 -14.83 13.27 1.41
N GLY A 247 -15.20 13.56 2.67
CA GLY A 247 -16.52 13.20 3.22
C GLY A 247 -16.77 11.72 3.48
N PRO A 248 -18.00 11.22 3.30
CA PRO A 248 -18.36 9.85 3.60
C PRO A 248 -17.63 8.82 2.73
N GLU A 249 -17.23 9.19 1.53
CA GLU A 249 -16.43 8.36 0.62
C GLU A 249 -15.07 7.96 1.22
N GLY A 250 -14.58 8.72 2.19
CA GLY A 250 -13.29 8.49 2.87
C GLY A 250 -13.21 7.23 3.74
N ALA A 251 -14.29 6.46 3.87
CA ALA A 251 -14.28 5.14 4.48
C ALA A 251 -14.27 4.01 3.44
N LYS A 252 -14.65 4.30 2.21
CA LYS A 252 -14.81 3.28 1.16
C LYS A 252 -13.57 2.45 0.94
N THR A 253 -13.82 1.18 0.69
CA THR A 253 -12.83 0.22 0.20
C THR A 253 -13.30 -0.39 -1.10
N GLU A 254 -12.45 -0.36 -2.10
CA GLU A 254 -12.68 -1.01 -3.38
C GLU A 254 -11.56 -1.97 -3.73
N ILE A 255 -11.92 -3.09 -4.36
CA ILE A 255 -10.97 -4.09 -4.85
C ILE A 255 -10.90 -4.05 -6.37
N TRP A 256 -9.67 -4.06 -6.89
CA TRP A 256 -9.31 -4.19 -8.29
C TRP A 256 -8.98 -5.64 -8.64
N ASN A 257 -9.55 -6.16 -9.72
CA ASN A 257 -9.34 -7.54 -10.18
C ASN A 257 -8.54 -7.65 -11.49
N GLY A 258 -7.89 -6.55 -11.91
CA GLY A 258 -7.17 -6.46 -13.19
C GLY A 258 -8.01 -5.90 -14.34
N SER A 259 -9.34 -5.74 -14.17
CA SER A 259 -10.23 -5.22 -15.21
C SER A 259 -11.30 -4.25 -14.68
N SER A 260 -11.75 -4.40 -13.45
CA SER A 260 -12.80 -3.58 -12.85
C SER A 260 -12.61 -3.43 -11.34
N TRP A 261 -13.19 -2.35 -10.80
CA TRP A 261 -13.29 -2.08 -9.37
C TRP A 261 -14.63 -2.57 -8.82
N THR A 262 -14.64 -3.07 -7.60
CA THR A 262 -15.83 -3.50 -6.87
C THR A 262 -15.75 -2.97 -5.45
N GLU A 263 -16.80 -2.28 -4.98
CA GLU A 263 -16.92 -1.84 -3.59
C GLU A 263 -17.12 -3.05 -2.68
N ILE A 264 -16.42 -3.05 -1.56
CA ILE A 264 -16.44 -4.12 -0.54
C ILE A 264 -16.64 -3.49 0.83
N ALA A 265 -16.40 -4.22 1.93
CA ALA A 265 -16.63 -3.67 3.28
C ALA A 265 -15.70 -2.49 3.59
N ASP A 266 -16.27 -1.40 4.06
CA ASP A 266 -15.62 -0.14 4.34
C ASP A 266 -14.81 -0.15 5.64
N LEU A 267 -13.84 0.77 5.75
CA LEU A 267 -13.21 1.13 7.02
C LEU A 267 -14.27 1.56 8.04
N SER A 268 -14.00 1.33 9.32
CA SER A 268 -14.90 1.77 10.40
C SER A 268 -15.01 3.29 10.51
N LEU A 269 -14.02 4.02 9.99
CA LEU A 269 -13.94 5.47 10.08
C LEU A 269 -13.39 6.08 8.78
N SER A 270 -14.07 7.10 8.27
CA SER A 270 -13.58 7.93 7.16
C SER A 270 -12.28 8.63 7.56
N ARG A 271 -11.21 8.45 6.76
CA ARG A 271 -9.90 9.08 7.02
C ARG A 271 -9.07 9.21 5.74
N SER A 272 -8.27 10.27 5.69
CA SER A 272 -7.36 10.58 4.59
C SER A 272 -5.91 10.70 5.07
N GLY A 273 -4.97 10.67 4.14
CA GLY A 273 -3.55 10.73 4.47
C GLY A 273 -3.07 9.54 5.31
N LEU A 274 -3.76 8.43 5.23
CA LEU A 274 -3.43 7.19 5.92
C LEU A 274 -2.37 6.41 5.15
N GLY A 275 -1.66 5.52 5.84
CA GLY A 275 -0.78 4.54 5.24
C GLY A 275 -1.48 3.21 4.98
N GLY A 276 -1.01 2.44 4.00
CA GLY A 276 -1.52 1.12 3.69
C GLY A 276 -0.43 0.16 3.26
N ARG A 277 -0.53 -1.12 3.66
CA ARG A 277 0.36 -2.21 3.24
C ARG A 277 -0.35 -3.56 3.32
N GLY A 278 0.29 -4.57 2.73
CA GLY A 278 -0.18 -5.94 2.70
C GLY A 278 -0.61 -6.41 1.31
N SER A 279 -1.59 -7.29 1.26
CA SER A 279 -2.15 -7.85 0.03
C SER A 279 -3.66 -7.56 -0.09
N THR A 280 -4.30 -8.07 -1.12
CA THR A 280 -5.77 -7.97 -1.28
C THR A 280 -6.54 -8.85 -0.29
N VAL A 281 -5.88 -9.80 0.36
CA VAL A 281 -6.50 -10.71 1.33
C VAL A 281 -6.09 -10.44 2.77
N ALA A 282 -5.00 -9.71 2.98
CA ALA A 282 -4.49 -9.33 4.30
C ALA A 282 -3.83 -7.95 4.20
N ALA A 283 -4.55 -6.89 4.54
CA ALA A 283 -4.10 -5.50 4.46
C ALA A 283 -4.20 -4.79 5.81
N ILE A 284 -3.46 -3.70 5.94
CA ILE A 284 -3.47 -2.83 7.11
C ILE A 284 -3.64 -1.37 6.68
N ALA A 285 -4.51 -0.65 7.37
CA ALA A 285 -4.74 0.78 7.25
C ALA A 285 -4.23 1.47 8.51
N ILE A 286 -3.38 2.50 8.37
CA ILE A 286 -2.56 3.04 9.47
C ILE A 286 -2.70 4.55 9.55
N GLY A 287 -3.01 5.08 10.74
CA GLY A 287 -3.06 6.52 11.00
C GLY A 287 -4.12 7.24 10.18
N GLY A 288 -3.79 8.45 9.72
CA GLY A 288 -4.67 9.31 8.94
C GLY A 288 -5.20 10.52 9.70
N GLN A 289 -5.90 11.41 9.03
CA GLN A 289 -6.36 12.69 9.60
C GLN A 289 -7.59 12.59 10.50
N ALA A 290 -8.32 11.48 10.50
CA ALA A 290 -9.44 11.27 11.42
C ALA A 290 -8.97 11.04 12.85
N SER A 291 -9.83 11.32 13.82
CA SER A 291 -9.55 11.04 15.24
C SER A 291 -10.10 9.65 15.63
N PRO A 292 -9.27 8.78 16.24
CA PRO A 292 -7.88 9.00 16.63
C PRO A 292 -6.90 8.82 15.46
N LYS A 293 -5.93 9.73 15.31
CA LYS A 293 -4.86 9.65 14.29
C LYS A 293 -3.87 8.50 14.53
N THR A 294 -4.04 7.76 15.59
CA THR A 294 -3.29 6.55 15.95
C THR A 294 -3.98 5.27 15.46
N GLY A 295 -5.18 5.38 14.87
CA GLY A 295 -5.99 4.23 14.50
C GLY A 295 -5.30 3.31 13.51
N THR A 296 -5.43 2.01 13.75
CA THR A 296 -5.03 0.95 12.83
C THR A 296 -6.21 0.03 12.60
N GLU A 297 -6.43 -0.35 11.35
CA GLU A 297 -7.43 -1.37 11.00
C GLU A 297 -6.79 -2.43 10.11
N GLU A 298 -7.20 -3.67 10.30
CA GLU A 298 -6.73 -4.83 9.59
C GLU A 298 -7.83 -5.41 8.71
N TRP A 299 -7.54 -5.57 7.43
CA TRP A 299 -8.40 -6.26 6.47
C TRP A 299 -8.08 -7.75 6.49
N ASN A 300 -9.07 -8.57 6.72
CA ASN A 300 -8.94 -10.01 6.68
C ASN A 300 -10.00 -10.60 5.74
N ALA A 301 -9.55 -11.21 4.64
CA ALA A 301 -10.42 -11.93 3.74
C ALA A 301 -10.79 -13.29 4.33
N PRO A 302 -12.06 -13.73 4.23
CA PRO A 302 -12.43 -15.05 4.67
C PRO A 302 -11.83 -16.13 3.79
N ALA A 303 -11.57 -17.27 4.38
CA ALA A 303 -11.26 -18.46 3.63
C ALA A 303 -12.50 -18.97 2.87
N ALA A 304 -12.34 -19.29 1.60
CA ALA A 304 -13.41 -19.82 0.77
C ALA A 304 -12.97 -21.08 0.03
N VAL A 305 -13.89 -22.02 -0.10
CA VAL A 305 -13.71 -23.20 -0.96
C VAL A 305 -14.11 -22.82 -2.38
N VAL A 306 -13.17 -22.84 -3.30
CA VAL A 306 -13.41 -22.57 -4.72
C VAL A 306 -13.48 -23.85 -5.53
N THR A 307 -14.30 -23.85 -6.58
CA THR A 307 -14.30 -24.94 -7.57
C THR A 307 -13.22 -24.64 -8.62
N VAL A 308 -12.28 -25.56 -8.75
CA VAL A 308 -11.27 -25.46 -9.80
C VAL A 308 -11.86 -25.98 -11.10
N THR A 309 -12.07 -25.09 -12.07
CA THR A 309 -12.48 -25.48 -13.43
C THR A 309 -11.23 -25.58 -14.28
N THR A 310 -11.01 -26.76 -14.88
CA THR A 310 -10.01 -26.90 -15.95
C THR A 310 -10.66 -26.42 -17.26
N SER A 311 -10.08 -25.40 -17.88
CA SER A 311 -10.42 -24.97 -19.25
C SER A 311 -9.82 -25.89 -20.28
#